data_9492ec8975b6bd1346b1a83c6059cdd0
#
_entry.id   9492ec8975b6bd1346b1a83c6059cdd0
#
_cell.length_a   1.000
_cell.length_b   1.000
_cell.length_c   1.000
_cell.angle_alpha   90.00
_cell.angle_beta   90.00
_cell.angle_gamma   90.00
#
_symmetry.space_group_name_H-M   'P 1'
#
loop_
_entity.id
_entity.type
_entity.pdbx_description
1 polymer ?
#
loop_
_entity_poly.entity_id
_entity_poly.type
_entity_poly.pdbx_seq_one_letter_code
_entity_poly.pdbx_strand_id
1 'polypeptide(L)'
;VLSKNEENALYALIRYPDESNTELSRKTKMKYPTFVSTKKRLMKEKYFRTINVPLLQNLGCELLVVNYSDFSPSVTAETRIRKTKKTIEIFDEIFLSVGETQNGFSFLFSKNYSDTARIKDARIKVFTEMGVLGNEKPKEAIFPFSMSRIYRFFDFAPLLKRDFKIGLNDEKQDYDFFPTDKKISLTRNEKIVYSALIKNPEAKDKTLEKKLSISRHTISTSRKNLEKGNLIKTINFPNLKKLGYSILVFSHLLLHQRKGVNEKLASNPSKVFFASRGPEKIVLSVYKNYEEFRRDSANTMKYLEENNLLISEPVIRPHSIGAMIV
;
A
#
# COMPACT_ATOMS: atom_id res chain seq x y z
N VAL A 1 -24.31 3.61 7.28
CA VAL A 1 -23.64 2.97 8.43
C VAL A 1 -23.72 1.47 8.24
N LEU A 2 -22.59 0.76 8.43
CA LEU A 2 -22.55 -0.70 8.36
C LEU A 2 -23.20 -1.32 9.60
N SER A 3 -23.92 -2.43 9.42
CA SER A 3 -24.37 -3.28 10.53
C SER A 3 -23.19 -4.07 11.10
N LYS A 4 -23.32 -4.61 12.31
CA LYS A 4 -22.25 -5.39 12.95
C LYS A 4 -21.79 -6.61 12.13
N ASN A 5 -22.73 -7.28 11.47
CA ASN A 5 -22.40 -8.39 10.55
C ASN A 5 -21.58 -7.93 9.35
N GLU A 6 -21.85 -6.74 8.83
CA GLU A 6 -21.09 -6.17 7.71
C GLU A 6 -19.72 -5.69 8.12
N GLU A 7 -19.58 -5.10 9.31
CA GLU A 7 -18.29 -4.77 9.89
C GLU A 7 -17.42 -6.03 10.06
N ASN A 8 -18.00 -7.10 10.63
CA ASN A 8 -17.30 -8.38 10.79
C ASN A 8 -16.90 -8.98 9.45
N ALA A 9 -17.80 -8.96 8.45
CA ALA A 9 -17.53 -9.49 7.12
C ALA A 9 -16.46 -8.66 6.40
N LEU A 10 -16.56 -7.32 6.44
CA LEU A 10 -15.57 -6.43 5.83
C LEU A 10 -14.19 -6.63 6.45
N TYR A 11 -14.12 -6.68 7.79
CA TYR A 11 -12.89 -6.96 8.50
C TYR A 11 -12.26 -8.30 8.06
N ALA A 12 -13.05 -9.38 8.04
CA ALA A 12 -12.54 -10.69 7.63
C ALA A 12 -12.05 -10.71 6.18
N LEU A 13 -12.75 -10.03 5.26
CA LEU A 13 -12.34 -9.88 3.87
C LEU A 13 -11.01 -9.11 3.74
N ILE A 14 -10.81 -8.06 4.54
CA ILE A 14 -9.56 -7.27 4.54
C ILE A 14 -8.42 -8.06 5.18
N ARG A 15 -8.70 -8.79 6.25
CA ARG A 15 -7.69 -9.52 7.02
C ARG A 15 -7.20 -10.79 6.32
N TYR A 16 -8.11 -11.49 5.64
CA TYR A 16 -7.87 -12.79 5.05
C TYR A 16 -8.31 -12.81 3.57
N PRO A 17 -7.64 -12.01 2.69
CA PRO A 17 -8.07 -11.83 1.30
C PRO A 17 -8.04 -13.11 0.46
N ASP A 18 -7.17 -14.06 0.82
CA ASP A 18 -6.95 -15.31 0.08
C ASP A 18 -7.82 -16.47 0.59
N GLU A 19 -8.56 -16.28 1.69
CA GLU A 19 -9.40 -17.33 2.25
C GLU A 19 -10.73 -17.50 1.49
N SER A 20 -11.20 -18.75 1.50
CA SER A 20 -12.50 -19.11 0.88
C SER A 20 -13.68 -18.50 1.64
N ASN A 21 -14.80 -18.27 0.94
CA ASN A 21 -16.02 -17.79 1.59
C ASN A 21 -16.52 -18.73 2.72
N THR A 22 -16.22 -20.03 2.62
CA THR A 22 -16.55 -21.01 3.66
C THR A 22 -15.75 -20.75 4.94
N GLU A 23 -14.45 -20.53 4.81
CA GLU A 23 -13.57 -20.23 5.94
C GLU A 23 -13.91 -18.88 6.58
N LEU A 24 -14.12 -17.84 5.74
CA LEU A 24 -14.51 -16.52 6.22
C LEU A 24 -15.87 -16.54 6.93
N SER A 25 -16.86 -17.30 6.44
CA SER A 25 -18.14 -17.44 7.11
C SER A 25 -18.00 -18.08 8.49
N ARG A 26 -17.12 -19.10 8.61
CA ARG A 26 -16.82 -19.76 9.90
C ARG A 26 -16.11 -18.80 10.86
N LYS A 27 -15.09 -18.07 10.41
CA LYS A 27 -14.36 -17.08 11.23
C LYS A 27 -15.28 -15.98 11.75
N THR A 28 -16.19 -15.49 10.91
CA THR A 28 -17.17 -14.44 11.29
C THR A 28 -18.38 -14.96 12.06
N LYS A 29 -18.50 -16.29 12.26
CA LYS A 29 -19.67 -16.97 12.85
C LYS A 29 -20.98 -16.64 12.10
N MET A 30 -20.90 -16.37 10.81
CA MET A 30 -22.07 -16.11 9.95
C MET A 30 -22.46 -17.38 9.20
N LYS A 31 -23.77 -17.56 8.93
CA LYS A 31 -24.22 -18.60 7.99
C LYS A 31 -23.65 -18.31 6.60
N TYR A 32 -23.18 -19.34 5.87
CA TYR A 32 -22.56 -19.19 4.56
C TYR A 32 -23.38 -18.34 3.57
N PRO A 33 -24.71 -18.57 3.38
CA PRO A 33 -25.51 -17.73 2.47
C PRO A 33 -25.53 -16.25 2.89
N THR A 34 -25.59 -15.98 4.19
CA THR A 34 -25.57 -14.63 4.76
C THR A 34 -24.23 -13.97 4.49
N PHE A 35 -23.11 -14.66 4.69
CA PHE A 35 -21.78 -14.12 4.40
C PHE A 35 -21.63 -13.79 2.92
N VAL A 36 -22.04 -14.70 2.03
CA VAL A 36 -21.93 -14.50 0.57
C VAL A 36 -22.79 -13.30 0.11
N SER A 37 -24.01 -13.16 0.61
CA SER A 37 -24.87 -12.01 0.30
C SER A 37 -24.29 -10.70 0.82
N THR A 38 -23.77 -10.70 2.03
CA THR A 38 -23.09 -9.54 2.64
C THR A 38 -21.85 -9.14 1.83
N LYS A 39 -20.98 -10.09 1.45
CA LYS A 39 -19.82 -9.83 0.58
C LYS A 39 -20.24 -9.18 -0.74
N LYS A 40 -21.24 -9.76 -1.42
CA LYS A 40 -21.77 -9.21 -2.69
C LYS A 40 -22.25 -7.76 -2.52
N ARG A 41 -22.94 -7.46 -1.42
CA ARG A 41 -23.41 -6.11 -1.11
C ARG A 41 -22.24 -5.15 -0.88
N LEU A 42 -21.27 -5.51 -0.04
CA LEU A 42 -20.09 -4.71 0.23
C LEU A 42 -19.30 -4.39 -1.03
N MET A 43 -19.17 -5.37 -1.95
CA MET A 43 -18.53 -5.18 -3.26
C MET A 43 -19.37 -4.23 -4.14
N LYS A 44 -20.67 -4.48 -4.29
CA LYS A 44 -21.58 -3.65 -5.10
C LYS A 44 -21.58 -2.19 -4.62
N GLU A 45 -21.58 -1.98 -3.33
CA GLU A 45 -21.54 -0.66 -2.69
C GLU A 45 -20.12 -0.09 -2.61
N LYS A 46 -19.11 -0.80 -3.13
CA LYS A 46 -17.70 -0.35 -3.17
C LYS A 46 -17.14 0.02 -1.80
N TYR A 47 -17.40 -0.80 -0.77
CA TYR A 47 -16.75 -0.67 0.54
C TYR A 47 -15.31 -1.16 0.53
N PHE A 48 -14.95 -1.99 -0.42
CA PHE A 48 -13.58 -2.39 -0.71
C PHE A 48 -13.41 -2.70 -2.20
N ARG A 49 -12.17 -2.77 -2.63
CA ARG A 49 -11.79 -3.30 -3.94
C ARG A 49 -10.66 -4.31 -3.77
N THR A 50 -10.65 -5.34 -4.59
CA THR A 50 -9.53 -6.27 -4.65
C THR A 50 -8.45 -5.68 -5.55
N ILE A 51 -7.20 -5.73 -5.09
CA ILE A 51 -6.02 -5.38 -5.88
C ILE A 51 -5.01 -6.51 -5.80
N ASN A 52 -4.32 -6.76 -6.90
CA ASN A 52 -3.18 -7.66 -6.94
C ASN A 52 -1.89 -6.83 -6.92
N VAL A 53 -1.16 -6.92 -5.82
CA VAL A 53 0.12 -6.23 -5.67
C VAL A 53 1.20 -7.09 -6.32
N PRO A 54 1.96 -6.54 -7.28
CA PRO A 54 3.10 -7.22 -7.85
C PRO A 54 4.23 -7.34 -6.82
N LEU A 55 4.71 -8.55 -6.56
CA LEU A 55 5.86 -8.79 -5.71
C LEU A 55 7.15 -8.75 -6.55
N LEU A 56 7.50 -7.53 -7.01
CA LEU A 56 8.56 -7.30 -7.98
C LEU A 56 9.97 -7.66 -7.47
N GLN A 57 10.17 -7.74 -6.14
CA GLN A 57 11.40 -8.25 -5.55
C GLN A 57 11.72 -9.69 -6.01
N ASN A 58 10.70 -10.51 -6.21
CA ASN A 58 10.86 -11.87 -6.74
C ASN A 58 11.15 -11.91 -8.25
N LEU A 59 10.97 -10.77 -8.94
CA LEU A 59 11.31 -10.56 -10.35
C LEU A 59 12.61 -9.76 -10.54
N GLY A 60 13.35 -9.52 -9.46
CA GLY A 60 14.67 -8.88 -9.50
C GLY A 60 14.69 -7.39 -9.20
N CYS A 61 13.60 -6.81 -8.69
CA CYS A 61 13.67 -5.49 -8.05
C CYS A 61 14.37 -5.61 -6.69
N GLU A 62 15.34 -4.76 -6.45
CA GLU A 62 16.15 -4.78 -5.25
C GLU A 62 15.74 -3.71 -4.23
N LEU A 63 15.00 -2.68 -4.70
CA LEU A 63 14.75 -1.49 -3.91
C LEU A 63 13.25 -1.16 -3.85
N LEU A 64 12.79 -0.83 -2.65
CA LEU A 64 11.63 0.01 -2.43
C LEU A 64 12.12 1.45 -2.26
N VAL A 65 11.60 2.37 -3.06
CA VAL A 65 11.99 3.78 -3.03
C VAL A 65 10.78 4.64 -2.70
N VAL A 66 10.99 5.59 -1.80
CA VAL A 66 9.99 6.58 -1.41
C VAL A 66 10.51 7.95 -1.76
N ASN A 67 9.87 8.62 -2.70
CA ASN A 67 10.17 9.99 -3.07
C ASN A 67 9.13 10.93 -2.47
N TYR A 68 9.57 12.06 -1.92
CA TYR A 68 8.68 13.10 -1.45
C TYR A 68 9.27 14.49 -1.73
N SER A 69 8.42 15.46 -1.97
CA SER A 69 8.83 16.81 -2.35
C SER A 69 7.79 17.84 -1.95
N ASP A 70 8.25 19.07 -1.82
CA ASP A 70 7.41 20.24 -1.78
C ASP A 70 7.12 20.72 -3.20
N PHE A 71 5.94 21.26 -3.39
CA PHE A 71 5.43 21.69 -4.68
C PHE A 71 5.30 23.22 -4.74
N SER A 72 5.39 23.75 -5.94
CA SER A 72 5.13 25.17 -6.19
C SER A 72 3.67 25.50 -5.88
N PRO A 73 3.37 26.51 -5.04
CA PRO A 73 2.00 26.92 -4.73
C PRO A 73 1.26 27.51 -5.94
N SER A 74 1.98 27.90 -7.00
CA SER A 74 1.40 28.47 -8.22
C SER A 74 0.57 27.49 -9.05
N VAL A 75 0.70 26.17 -8.79
CA VAL A 75 -0.04 25.13 -9.54
C VAL A 75 -1.20 24.59 -8.71
N THR A 76 -2.42 24.68 -9.25
CA THR A 76 -3.62 24.19 -8.58
C THR A 76 -3.56 22.68 -8.31
N ALA A 77 -4.23 22.22 -7.26
CA ALA A 77 -4.28 20.80 -6.89
C ALA A 77 -4.84 19.92 -8.04
N GLU A 78 -5.87 20.38 -8.73
CA GLU A 78 -6.49 19.66 -9.88
C GLU A 78 -5.50 19.49 -11.04
N THR A 79 -4.80 20.56 -11.41
CA THR A 79 -3.77 20.51 -12.46
C THR A 79 -2.66 19.56 -12.07
N ARG A 80 -2.25 19.55 -10.81
CA ARG A 80 -1.22 18.68 -10.29
C ARG A 80 -1.65 17.22 -10.29
N ILE A 81 -2.83 16.90 -9.79
CA ILE A 81 -3.39 15.54 -9.82
C ILE A 81 -3.43 15.01 -11.26
N ARG A 82 -3.92 15.82 -12.20
CA ARG A 82 -3.96 15.44 -13.62
C ARG A 82 -2.56 15.16 -14.20
N LYS A 83 -1.58 15.99 -13.86
CA LYS A 83 -0.18 15.84 -14.30
C LYS A 83 0.49 14.64 -13.63
N THR A 84 0.25 14.40 -12.33
CA THR A 84 0.76 13.24 -11.61
C THR A 84 0.21 11.93 -12.17
N LYS A 85 -1.08 11.87 -12.51
CA LYS A 85 -1.65 10.69 -13.19
C LYS A 85 -0.92 10.35 -14.48
N LYS A 86 -0.64 11.34 -15.33
CA LYS A 86 0.15 11.12 -16.56
C LYS A 86 1.56 10.58 -16.27
N THR A 87 2.20 11.03 -15.19
CA THR A 87 3.54 10.53 -14.81
C THR A 87 3.50 9.09 -14.30
N ILE A 88 2.45 8.70 -13.57
CA ILE A 88 2.26 7.32 -13.12
C ILE A 88 1.98 6.39 -14.32
N GLU A 89 1.24 6.86 -15.32
CA GLU A 89 0.99 6.11 -16.56
C GLU A 89 2.28 5.83 -17.37
N ILE A 90 3.31 6.67 -17.20
CA ILE A 90 4.62 6.50 -17.88
C ILE A 90 5.55 5.53 -17.13
N PHE A 91 5.41 5.44 -15.80
CA PHE A 91 6.29 4.64 -14.94
C PHE A 91 5.51 3.54 -14.22
N ASP A 92 5.49 2.35 -14.80
CA ASP A 92 4.85 1.15 -14.22
C ASP A 92 5.42 0.78 -12.84
N GLU A 93 6.62 1.27 -12.50
CA GLU A 93 7.27 1.04 -11.22
C GLU A 93 6.60 1.78 -10.04
N ILE A 94 5.83 2.84 -10.32
CA ILE A 94 5.14 3.63 -9.29
C ILE A 94 3.80 2.98 -8.96
N PHE A 95 3.65 2.48 -7.73
CA PHE A 95 2.42 1.83 -7.30
C PHE A 95 1.55 2.66 -6.36
N LEU A 96 2.09 3.74 -5.79
CA LEU A 96 1.34 4.70 -4.98
C LEU A 96 1.85 6.11 -5.21
N SER A 97 0.95 7.05 -5.37
CA SER A 97 1.26 8.48 -5.37
C SER A 97 0.18 9.28 -4.65
N VAL A 98 0.63 10.25 -3.87
CA VAL A 98 -0.23 11.19 -3.15
C VAL A 98 0.30 12.58 -3.41
N GLY A 99 -0.58 13.50 -3.80
CA GLY A 99 -0.16 14.88 -4.08
C GLY A 99 -1.27 15.87 -3.78
N GLU A 100 -0.93 16.87 -2.98
CA GLU A 100 -1.78 18.01 -2.65
C GLU A 100 -1.15 19.34 -3.07
N THR A 101 -1.70 20.45 -2.58
CA THR A 101 -1.32 21.79 -3.02
C THR A 101 0.15 22.12 -2.71
N GLN A 102 0.67 21.68 -1.58
CA GLN A 102 2.01 22.08 -1.12
C GLN A 102 3.05 20.98 -1.21
N ASN A 103 2.65 19.73 -1.12
CA ASN A 103 3.61 18.62 -1.08
C ASN A 103 2.97 17.29 -1.54
N GLY A 104 3.82 16.29 -1.74
CA GLY A 104 3.40 14.96 -2.09
C GLY A 104 4.49 13.93 -1.92
N PHE A 105 4.12 12.68 -2.08
CA PHE A 105 5.03 11.56 -2.04
C PHE A 105 4.60 10.44 -2.99
N SER A 106 5.53 9.55 -3.29
CA SER A 106 5.25 8.37 -4.10
C SER A 106 6.13 7.20 -3.68
N PHE A 107 5.58 6.00 -3.82
CA PHE A 107 6.28 4.74 -3.63
C PHE A 107 6.49 4.05 -4.96
N LEU A 108 7.67 3.53 -5.16
CA LEU A 108 8.00 2.76 -6.36
C LEU A 108 8.93 1.59 -6.01
N PHE A 109 8.88 0.56 -6.85
CA PHE A 109 9.89 -0.48 -6.88
C PHE A 109 10.93 -0.16 -7.94
N SER A 110 12.20 -0.46 -7.67
CA SER A 110 13.28 -0.26 -8.62
C SER A 110 14.22 -1.46 -8.66
N LYS A 111 14.79 -1.73 -9.82
CA LYS A 111 15.72 -2.85 -9.99
C LYS A 111 17.02 -2.63 -9.22
N ASN A 112 17.54 -1.41 -9.28
CA ASN A 112 18.79 -1.01 -8.65
C ASN A 112 18.90 0.52 -8.56
N TYR A 113 19.99 1.03 -8.00
CA TYR A 113 20.24 2.47 -7.88
C TYR A 113 20.29 3.23 -9.19
N SER A 114 20.83 2.64 -10.26
CA SER A 114 20.89 3.29 -11.59
C SER A 114 19.49 3.47 -12.18
N ASP A 115 18.61 2.47 -11.99
CA ASP A 115 17.22 2.55 -12.42
C ASP A 115 16.44 3.58 -11.59
N THR A 116 16.68 3.65 -10.27
CA THR A 116 16.14 4.70 -9.40
C THR A 116 16.53 6.09 -9.90
N ALA A 117 17.80 6.32 -10.20
CA ALA A 117 18.29 7.59 -10.70
C ALA A 117 17.63 7.96 -12.04
N ARG A 118 17.53 7.02 -12.98
CA ARG A 118 16.84 7.21 -14.27
C ARG A 118 15.37 7.66 -14.08
N ILE A 119 14.62 6.96 -13.23
CA ILE A 119 13.21 7.29 -12.95
C ILE A 119 13.10 8.66 -12.29
N LYS A 120 13.96 8.96 -11.33
CA LYS A 120 14.01 10.25 -10.62
C LYS A 120 14.29 11.41 -11.59
N ASP A 121 15.32 11.28 -12.42
CA ASP A 121 15.72 12.34 -13.37
C ASP A 121 14.62 12.61 -14.39
N ALA A 122 14.02 11.56 -14.93
CA ALA A 122 12.89 11.70 -15.85
C ALA A 122 11.67 12.38 -15.18
N ARG A 123 11.38 12.05 -13.91
CA ARG A 123 10.29 12.70 -13.15
C ARG A 123 10.60 14.16 -12.82
N ILE A 124 11.83 14.46 -12.40
CA ILE A 124 12.27 15.84 -12.14
C ILE A 124 12.11 16.67 -13.42
N LYS A 125 12.58 16.17 -14.56
CA LYS A 125 12.41 16.84 -15.85
C LYS A 125 10.93 17.16 -16.14
N VAL A 126 10.06 16.16 -16.08
CA VAL A 126 8.62 16.33 -16.34
C VAL A 126 7.99 17.33 -15.37
N PHE A 127 8.29 17.24 -14.08
CA PHE A 127 7.74 18.15 -13.07
C PHE A 127 8.28 19.58 -13.19
N THR A 128 9.55 19.74 -13.59
CA THR A 128 10.14 21.04 -13.89
C THR A 128 9.47 21.69 -15.10
N GLU A 129 9.35 20.96 -16.22
CA GLU A 129 8.66 21.44 -17.43
C GLU A 129 7.19 21.81 -17.17
N MET A 130 6.57 21.15 -16.19
CA MET A 130 5.21 21.43 -15.76
C MET A 130 5.11 22.57 -14.71
N GLY A 131 6.23 23.09 -14.22
CA GLY A 131 6.27 24.10 -13.16
C GLY A 131 5.71 23.62 -11.81
N VAL A 132 5.75 22.29 -11.55
CA VAL A 132 5.14 21.68 -10.35
C VAL A 132 6.08 21.65 -9.16
N LEU A 133 7.39 21.56 -9.39
CA LEU A 133 8.38 21.49 -8.30
C LEU A 133 8.47 22.83 -7.55
N GLY A 134 8.61 22.73 -6.22
CA GLY A 134 9.03 23.82 -5.37
C GLY A 134 10.52 24.13 -5.50
N ASN A 135 11.02 24.98 -4.61
CA ASN A 135 12.42 25.41 -4.64
C ASN A 135 13.42 24.33 -4.16
N GLU A 136 12.94 23.32 -3.43
CA GLU A 136 13.77 22.24 -2.95
C GLU A 136 13.77 21.03 -3.89
N LYS A 137 14.93 20.36 -3.97
CA LYS A 137 15.02 19.09 -4.69
C LYS A 137 14.17 18.01 -4.00
N PRO A 138 13.52 17.12 -4.76
CA PRO A 138 12.84 15.97 -4.19
C PRO A 138 13.77 15.15 -3.30
N LYS A 139 13.29 14.82 -2.10
CA LYS A 139 13.97 13.95 -1.13
C LYS A 139 13.59 12.50 -1.42
N GLU A 140 14.50 11.59 -1.09
CA GLU A 140 14.25 10.15 -1.27
C GLU A 140 14.71 9.36 -0.06
N ALA A 141 13.98 8.29 0.23
CA ALA A 141 14.34 7.25 1.17
C ALA A 141 14.37 5.92 0.42
N ILE A 142 15.50 5.21 0.47
CA ILE A 142 15.73 3.99 -0.29
C ILE A 142 15.85 2.82 0.66
N PHE A 143 15.04 1.79 0.45
CA PHE A 143 14.98 0.58 1.25
C PHE A 143 15.36 -0.64 0.40
N PRO A 144 16.68 -1.02 0.37
CA PRO A 144 17.08 -2.28 -0.24
C PRO A 144 16.42 -3.45 0.50
N PHE A 145 15.78 -4.37 -0.21
CA PHE A 145 15.07 -5.49 0.40
C PHE A 145 15.98 -6.38 1.24
N SER A 146 17.27 -6.51 0.87
CA SER A 146 18.26 -7.26 1.62
C SER A 146 18.64 -6.68 2.99
N MET A 147 18.35 -5.37 3.22
CA MET A 147 18.77 -4.65 4.43
C MET A 147 17.59 -4.01 5.17
N SER A 148 16.37 -4.13 4.65
CA SER A 148 15.20 -3.47 5.15
C SER A 148 14.18 -4.47 5.68
N ARG A 149 13.32 -4.02 6.59
CA ARG A 149 12.18 -4.79 7.05
C ARG A 149 10.90 -4.00 6.84
N ILE A 150 9.89 -4.62 6.24
CA ILE A 150 8.55 -4.08 6.11
C ILE A 150 7.70 -4.72 7.21
N TYR A 151 7.32 -3.92 8.20
CA TYR A 151 6.51 -4.35 9.34
C TYR A 151 5.03 -4.35 9.04
N ARG A 152 4.59 -3.51 8.09
CA ARG A 152 3.23 -3.44 7.57
C ARG A 152 3.26 -3.01 6.12
N PHE A 153 2.43 -3.65 5.32
CA PHE A 153 2.29 -3.31 3.90
C PHE A 153 0.81 -3.15 3.55
N PHE A 154 0.30 -1.92 3.65
CA PHE A 154 -1.10 -1.57 3.45
C PHE A 154 -2.06 -2.48 4.24
N ASP A 155 -1.69 -2.74 5.50
CA ASP A 155 -2.48 -3.55 6.43
C ASP A 155 -3.50 -2.68 7.17
N PHE A 156 -4.72 -2.70 6.70
CA PHE A 156 -5.85 -1.97 7.29
C PHE A 156 -6.60 -2.78 8.35
N ALA A 157 -6.32 -4.06 8.51
CA ALA A 157 -7.06 -4.91 9.43
C ALA A 157 -6.97 -4.45 10.89
N PRO A 158 -5.78 -4.06 11.45
CA PRO A 158 -5.73 -3.55 12.81
C PRO A 158 -6.52 -2.26 13.03
N LEU A 159 -6.56 -1.38 12.02
CA LEU A 159 -7.34 -0.14 12.03
C LEU A 159 -8.85 -0.46 12.14
N LEU A 160 -9.34 -1.35 11.26
CA LEU A 160 -10.73 -1.77 11.25
C LEU A 160 -11.11 -2.57 12.51
N LYS A 161 -10.20 -3.41 13.02
CA LYS A 161 -10.39 -4.16 14.27
C LYS A 161 -10.66 -3.22 15.43
N ARG A 162 -9.85 -2.17 15.59
CA ARG A 162 -10.02 -1.15 16.60
C ARG A 162 -11.37 -0.43 16.46
N ASP A 163 -11.66 0.06 15.27
CA ASP A 163 -12.78 0.97 15.04
C ASP A 163 -14.13 0.27 15.02
N PHE A 164 -14.16 -0.97 14.55
CA PHE A 164 -15.36 -1.82 14.59
C PHE A 164 -15.50 -2.64 15.89
N LYS A 165 -14.52 -2.53 16.80
CA LYS A 165 -14.48 -3.30 18.05
C LYS A 165 -14.65 -4.81 17.79
N ILE A 166 -13.81 -5.34 16.89
CA ILE A 166 -13.85 -6.75 16.48
C ILE A 166 -13.18 -7.62 17.54
N GLY A 167 -13.92 -8.56 18.11
CA GLY A 167 -13.44 -9.51 19.13
C GLY A 167 -12.81 -10.80 18.56
N LEU A 168 -12.49 -10.86 17.28
CA LEU A 168 -11.86 -12.03 16.69
C LEU A 168 -10.39 -12.13 17.10
N ASN A 169 -9.95 -13.34 17.49
CA ASN A 169 -8.53 -13.61 17.72
C ASN A 169 -7.84 -13.71 16.37
N ASP A 170 -6.82 -12.87 16.15
CA ASP A 170 -6.03 -12.86 14.95
C ASP A 170 -4.63 -13.37 15.23
N GLU A 171 -4.14 -14.18 14.34
CA GLU A 171 -2.71 -14.42 14.23
C GLU A 171 -2.01 -13.18 13.68
N LYS A 172 -0.82 -12.89 14.22
CA LYS A 172 0.00 -11.80 13.71
C LYS A 172 0.39 -12.12 12.27
N GLN A 173 0.12 -11.20 11.35
CA GLN A 173 0.54 -11.38 9.98
C GLN A 173 1.99 -10.90 9.86
N ASP A 174 2.91 -11.80 9.52
CA ASP A 174 4.25 -11.43 9.12
C ASP A 174 4.26 -11.06 7.63
N TYR A 175 4.85 -9.93 7.32
CA TYR A 175 5.02 -9.47 5.94
C TYR A 175 6.44 -9.79 5.49
N ASP A 176 6.62 -10.98 4.88
CA ASP A 176 7.87 -11.32 4.23
C ASP A 176 7.92 -10.75 2.82
N PHE A 177 8.42 -9.50 2.72
CA PHE A 177 8.76 -8.87 1.44
C PHE A 177 10.24 -9.07 1.08
N PHE A 178 10.88 -10.07 1.65
CA PHE A 178 12.28 -10.35 1.37
C PHE A 178 12.42 -11.03 0.00
N PRO A 179 13.44 -10.67 -0.78
CA PRO A 179 13.71 -11.38 -2.02
C PRO A 179 13.99 -12.83 -1.71
N THR A 180 13.38 -13.72 -2.45
CA THR A 180 13.81 -15.11 -2.47
C THR A 180 15.15 -15.19 -3.21
N ASP A 181 16.07 -16.06 -2.80
CA ASP A 181 17.37 -16.26 -3.48
C ASP A 181 17.24 -16.70 -4.95
N LYS A 182 16.04 -17.04 -5.38
CA LYS A 182 15.72 -17.46 -6.74
C LYS A 182 15.02 -16.32 -7.51
N LYS A 183 15.76 -15.69 -8.42
CA LYS A 183 15.15 -14.83 -9.44
C LYS A 183 14.26 -15.68 -10.34
N ILE A 184 12.96 -15.39 -10.35
CA ILE A 184 12.00 -16.10 -11.18
C ILE A 184 11.96 -15.44 -12.55
N SER A 185 12.17 -16.24 -13.60
CA SER A 185 12.02 -15.77 -14.99
C SER A 185 10.63 -16.17 -15.51
N LEU A 186 9.87 -15.21 -15.99
CA LEU A 186 8.56 -15.43 -16.57
C LEU A 186 8.65 -15.69 -18.08
N THR A 187 7.94 -16.70 -18.56
CA THR A 187 7.69 -16.91 -19.98
C THR A 187 6.85 -15.76 -20.57
N ARG A 188 6.79 -15.67 -21.90
CA ARG A 188 5.98 -14.65 -22.60
C ARG A 188 4.52 -14.67 -22.17
N ASN A 189 3.91 -15.85 -22.09
CA ASN A 189 2.51 -15.98 -21.69
C ASN A 189 2.30 -15.62 -20.22
N GLU A 190 3.21 -16.01 -19.34
CA GLU A 190 3.15 -15.64 -17.92
C GLU A 190 3.25 -14.13 -17.74
N LYS A 191 4.11 -13.42 -18.48
CA LYS A 191 4.18 -11.95 -18.45
C LYS A 191 2.86 -11.28 -18.85
N ILE A 192 2.22 -11.79 -19.91
CA ILE A 192 0.93 -11.27 -20.39
C ILE A 192 -0.17 -11.52 -19.34
N VAL A 193 -0.25 -12.74 -18.81
CA VAL A 193 -1.24 -13.10 -17.78
C VAL A 193 -0.98 -12.32 -16.50
N TYR A 194 0.27 -12.17 -16.07
CA TYR A 194 0.68 -11.38 -14.92
C TYR A 194 0.20 -9.92 -15.01
N SER A 195 0.52 -9.24 -16.11
CA SER A 195 0.06 -7.87 -16.35
C SER A 195 -1.47 -7.75 -16.34
N ALA A 196 -2.15 -8.74 -16.95
CA ALA A 196 -3.62 -8.76 -16.99
C ALA A 196 -4.24 -8.95 -15.61
N LEU A 197 -3.62 -9.78 -14.75
CA LEU A 197 -4.07 -10.02 -13.37
C LEU A 197 -3.84 -8.81 -12.47
N ILE A 198 -2.74 -8.08 -12.65
CA ILE A 198 -2.51 -6.83 -11.92
C ILE A 198 -3.56 -5.77 -12.30
N LYS A 199 -3.83 -5.62 -13.59
CA LYS A 199 -4.82 -4.64 -14.09
C LYS A 199 -6.28 -5.03 -13.80
N ASN A 200 -6.57 -6.31 -13.69
CA ASN A 200 -7.94 -6.83 -13.50
C ASN A 200 -7.94 -7.97 -12.46
N PRO A 201 -7.78 -7.66 -11.17
CA PRO A 201 -7.59 -8.65 -10.10
C PRO A 201 -8.71 -9.69 -10.01
N GLU A 202 -9.95 -9.28 -10.26
CA GLU A 202 -11.14 -10.12 -10.16
C GLU A 202 -11.50 -10.85 -11.46
N ALA A 203 -10.69 -10.69 -12.52
CA ALA A 203 -11.00 -11.30 -13.82
C ALA A 203 -10.93 -12.82 -13.75
N LYS A 204 -12.03 -13.46 -14.16
CA LYS A 204 -12.10 -14.92 -14.33
C LYS A 204 -11.29 -15.35 -15.56
N ASP A 205 -10.75 -16.55 -15.53
CA ASP A 205 -9.94 -17.09 -16.64
C ASP A 205 -10.68 -17.05 -17.98
N LYS A 206 -12.00 -17.30 -18.01
CA LYS A 206 -12.84 -17.17 -19.21
C LYS A 206 -12.88 -15.74 -19.77
N THR A 207 -12.81 -14.73 -18.89
CA THR A 207 -12.78 -13.31 -19.31
C THR A 207 -11.41 -12.95 -19.87
N LEU A 208 -10.35 -13.45 -19.23
CA LEU A 208 -8.98 -13.25 -19.69
C LEU A 208 -8.71 -13.96 -21.02
N GLU A 209 -9.23 -15.16 -21.22
CA GLU A 209 -9.16 -15.91 -22.48
C GLU A 209 -9.64 -15.05 -23.67
N LYS A 210 -10.84 -14.48 -23.54
CA LYS A 210 -11.40 -13.60 -24.56
C LYS A 210 -10.59 -12.33 -24.81
N LYS A 211 -9.99 -11.78 -23.74
CA LYS A 211 -9.25 -10.49 -23.80
C LYS A 211 -7.83 -10.66 -24.33
N LEU A 212 -7.18 -11.78 -24.01
CA LEU A 212 -5.76 -12.00 -24.28
C LEU A 212 -5.51 -12.90 -25.50
N SER A 213 -6.55 -13.57 -26.03
CA SER A 213 -6.42 -14.60 -27.06
C SER A 213 -5.45 -15.73 -26.68
N ILE A 214 -5.41 -16.08 -25.39
CA ILE A 214 -4.63 -17.17 -24.81
C ILE A 214 -5.60 -18.21 -24.28
N SER A 215 -5.32 -19.50 -24.48
CA SER A 215 -6.23 -20.57 -24.04
C SER A 215 -6.47 -20.52 -22.53
N ARG A 216 -7.70 -20.88 -22.10
CA ARG A 216 -8.07 -20.92 -20.68
C ARG A 216 -7.14 -21.82 -19.86
N HIS A 217 -6.69 -22.94 -20.44
CA HIS A 217 -5.74 -23.84 -19.80
C HIS A 217 -4.41 -23.14 -19.51
N THR A 218 -3.85 -22.45 -20.52
CA THR A 218 -2.59 -21.67 -20.36
C THR A 218 -2.74 -20.58 -19.30
N ILE A 219 -3.88 -19.86 -19.28
CA ILE A 219 -4.14 -18.82 -18.27
C ILE A 219 -4.19 -19.43 -16.87
N SER A 220 -4.93 -20.53 -16.69
CA SER A 220 -5.05 -21.21 -15.40
C SER A 220 -3.70 -21.73 -14.90
N THR A 221 -2.89 -22.31 -15.78
CA THR A 221 -1.54 -22.77 -15.45
C THR A 221 -0.62 -21.62 -15.10
N SER A 222 -0.62 -20.54 -15.90
CA SER A 222 0.16 -19.34 -15.59
C SER A 222 -0.23 -18.74 -14.25
N ARG A 223 -1.54 -18.59 -13.95
CA ARG A 223 -2.02 -18.10 -12.64
C ARG A 223 -1.44 -18.92 -11.49
N LYS A 224 -1.57 -20.26 -11.56
CA LYS A 224 -1.04 -21.16 -10.53
C LYS A 224 0.48 -21.02 -10.37
N ASN A 225 1.23 -20.87 -11.46
CA ASN A 225 2.68 -20.66 -11.40
C ASN A 225 3.03 -19.31 -10.73
N LEU A 226 2.29 -18.25 -11.06
CA LEU A 226 2.48 -16.91 -10.46
C LEU A 226 2.16 -16.91 -8.95
N GLU A 227 1.09 -17.59 -8.55
CA GLU A 227 0.72 -17.77 -7.12
C GLU A 227 1.76 -18.64 -6.40
N LYS A 228 2.14 -19.77 -6.96
CA LYS A 228 3.17 -20.68 -6.41
C LYS A 228 4.55 -20.00 -6.31
N GLY A 229 4.87 -19.16 -7.28
CA GLY A 229 6.09 -18.34 -7.28
C GLY A 229 6.05 -17.15 -6.34
N ASN A 230 4.93 -16.93 -5.62
CA ASN A 230 4.71 -15.77 -4.76
C ASN A 230 5.02 -14.45 -5.50
N LEU A 231 4.49 -14.31 -6.73
CA LEU A 231 4.71 -13.13 -7.58
C LEU A 231 3.59 -12.10 -7.48
N ILE A 232 2.45 -12.51 -6.93
CA ILE A 232 1.27 -11.67 -6.73
C ILE A 232 0.78 -11.86 -5.30
N LYS A 233 0.48 -10.75 -4.63
CA LYS A 233 -0.22 -10.73 -3.36
C LYS A 233 -1.57 -10.06 -3.53
N THR A 234 -2.64 -10.78 -3.25
CA THR A 234 -3.99 -10.23 -3.25
C THR A 234 -4.23 -9.42 -1.98
N ILE A 235 -4.76 -8.23 -2.12
CA ILE A 235 -5.16 -7.36 -1.01
C ILE A 235 -6.57 -6.85 -1.29
N ASN A 236 -7.46 -6.92 -0.29
CA ASN A 236 -8.72 -6.21 -0.33
C ASN A 236 -8.53 -4.82 0.30
N PHE A 237 -8.51 -3.80 -0.53
CA PHE A 237 -8.27 -2.41 -0.13
C PHE A 237 -9.58 -1.75 0.29
N PRO A 238 -9.76 -1.32 1.56
CA PRO A 238 -10.99 -0.71 2.03
C PRO A 238 -11.20 0.68 1.41
N ASN A 239 -12.45 1.04 1.20
CA ASN A 239 -12.80 2.41 0.83
C ASN A 239 -12.77 3.31 2.07
N LEU A 240 -11.60 3.84 2.36
CA LEU A 240 -11.35 4.63 3.55
C LEU A 240 -12.30 5.82 3.69
N LYS A 241 -12.61 6.51 2.58
CA LYS A 241 -13.54 7.65 2.58
C LYS A 241 -14.95 7.23 2.99
N LYS A 242 -15.47 6.11 2.47
CA LYS A 242 -16.78 5.58 2.88
C LYS A 242 -16.83 5.13 4.33
N LEU A 243 -15.69 4.72 4.89
CA LEU A 243 -15.55 4.31 6.28
C LEU A 243 -15.31 5.48 7.22
N GLY A 244 -15.34 6.71 6.71
CA GLY A 244 -15.23 7.94 7.51
C GLY A 244 -13.80 8.36 7.82
N TYR A 245 -12.79 7.80 7.14
CA TYR A 245 -11.43 8.29 7.24
C TYR A 245 -11.21 9.45 6.26
N SER A 246 -10.51 10.48 6.71
CA SER A 246 -10.27 11.68 5.90
C SER A 246 -8.80 12.04 5.75
N ILE A 247 -7.94 11.57 6.66
CA ILE A 247 -6.52 11.98 6.72
C ILE A 247 -5.60 10.77 6.54
N LEU A 248 -4.66 10.91 5.60
CA LEU A 248 -3.51 10.05 5.41
C LEU A 248 -2.27 10.83 5.81
N VAL A 249 -1.45 10.30 6.70
CA VAL A 249 -0.23 10.96 7.16
C VAL A 249 0.99 10.19 6.67
N PHE A 250 1.85 10.88 5.95
CA PHE A 250 3.19 10.43 5.62
C PHE A 250 4.16 10.89 6.70
N SER A 251 5.00 9.97 7.18
CA SER A 251 6.06 10.28 8.13
C SER A 251 7.39 9.66 7.71
N HIS A 252 8.46 10.48 7.69
CA HIS A 252 9.83 10.03 7.56
C HIS A 252 10.57 10.37 8.86
N LEU A 253 11.08 9.34 9.53
CA LEU A 253 11.71 9.42 10.84
C LEU A 253 13.13 8.88 10.75
N LEU A 254 14.07 9.56 11.40
CA LEU A 254 15.41 9.07 11.68
C LEU A 254 15.54 8.80 13.17
N LEU A 255 15.65 7.52 13.54
CA LEU A 255 15.62 7.09 14.94
C LEU A 255 16.86 6.29 15.33
N HIS A 256 17.34 6.49 16.55
CA HIS A 256 18.32 5.59 17.16
C HIS A 256 17.77 4.16 17.18
N GLN A 257 18.62 3.21 16.78
CA GLN A 257 18.26 1.81 16.78
C GLN A 257 18.24 1.27 18.21
N ARG A 258 17.05 0.93 18.70
CA ARG A 258 16.87 0.23 19.98
C ARG A 258 15.89 -0.93 19.80
N LYS A 259 16.16 -2.02 20.53
CA LYS A 259 15.29 -3.21 20.51
C LYS A 259 13.86 -2.84 20.92
N GLY A 260 12.87 -3.35 20.20
CA GLY A 260 11.44 -3.16 20.49
C GLY A 260 10.82 -1.86 19.96
N VAL A 261 11.61 -0.88 19.50
CA VAL A 261 11.09 0.41 19.00
C VAL A 261 10.24 0.22 17.74
N ASN A 262 10.73 -0.57 16.80
CA ASN A 262 9.98 -0.83 15.55
C ASN A 262 8.68 -1.59 15.82
N GLU A 263 8.72 -2.59 16.68
CA GLU A 263 7.55 -3.35 17.12
C GLU A 263 6.52 -2.46 17.82
N LYS A 264 7.00 -1.60 18.71
CA LYS A 264 6.15 -0.61 19.40
C LYS A 264 5.49 0.35 18.42
N LEU A 265 6.24 0.89 17.47
CA LEU A 265 5.68 1.74 16.42
C LEU A 265 4.71 0.97 15.53
N ALA A 266 5.05 -0.25 15.11
CA ALA A 266 4.22 -1.09 14.28
C ALA A 266 2.93 -1.56 14.99
N SER A 267 2.88 -1.62 16.33
CA SER A 267 1.69 -2.04 17.06
C SER A 267 0.53 -1.05 17.01
N ASN A 268 0.79 0.22 16.63
CA ASN A 268 -0.26 1.22 16.51
C ASN A 268 -1.21 0.89 15.34
N PRO A 269 -2.52 0.71 15.60
CA PRO A 269 -3.50 0.32 14.58
C PRO A 269 -3.64 1.32 13.42
N SER A 270 -3.39 2.60 13.66
CA SER A 270 -3.50 3.66 12.64
C SER A 270 -2.41 3.57 11.57
N LYS A 271 -1.28 2.88 11.85
CA LYS A 271 -0.17 2.72 10.90
C LYS A 271 -0.48 1.59 9.94
N VAL A 272 -0.73 1.93 8.68
CA VAL A 272 -1.10 0.96 7.63
C VAL A 272 0.08 0.51 6.77
N PHE A 273 1.14 1.32 6.74
CA PHE A 273 2.42 0.98 6.10
C PHE A 273 3.57 1.36 7.04
N PHE A 274 4.56 0.48 7.17
CA PHE A 274 5.77 0.75 7.93
C PHE A 274 6.96 -0.02 7.37
N ALA A 275 7.94 0.71 6.86
CA ALA A 275 9.24 0.19 6.43
C ALA A 275 10.37 0.78 7.28
N SER A 276 11.39 -0.03 7.56
CA SER A 276 12.55 0.34 8.36
C SER A 276 13.85 -0.19 7.75
N ARG A 277 14.86 0.68 7.67
CA ARG A 277 16.22 0.35 7.30
C ARG A 277 17.18 1.08 8.24
N GLY A 278 17.88 0.34 9.10
CA GLY A 278 18.75 1.00 10.09
C GLY A 278 18.00 2.08 10.87
N PRO A 279 18.52 3.32 10.93
CA PRO A 279 17.85 4.43 11.61
C PRO A 279 16.63 4.95 10.85
N GLU A 280 16.54 4.74 9.56
CA GLU A 280 15.53 5.33 8.67
C GLU A 280 14.21 4.58 8.71
N LYS A 281 13.10 5.30 8.85
CA LYS A 281 11.74 4.77 8.92
C LYS A 281 10.81 5.57 8.04
N ILE A 282 9.96 4.85 7.27
CA ILE A 282 8.81 5.44 6.56
C ILE A 282 7.54 4.84 7.11
N VAL A 283 6.59 5.70 7.45
CA VAL A 283 5.29 5.30 8.01
C VAL A 283 4.17 5.99 7.24
N LEU A 284 3.11 5.24 6.90
CA LEU A 284 1.82 5.80 6.53
C LEU A 284 0.80 5.48 7.62
N SER A 285 0.07 6.49 8.05
CA SER A 285 -0.98 6.36 9.05
C SER A 285 -2.30 6.93 8.54
N VAL A 286 -3.43 6.38 9.01
CA VAL A 286 -4.76 6.79 8.57
C VAL A 286 -5.61 7.17 9.78
N TYR A 287 -6.33 8.30 9.67
CA TYR A 287 -7.16 8.87 10.74
C TYR A 287 -8.51 9.34 10.21
N LYS A 288 -9.52 9.36 11.07
CA LYS A 288 -10.85 9.86 10.74
C LYS A 288 -10.87 11.39 10.62
N ASN A 289 -10.14 12.07 11.50
CA ASN A 289 -10.10 13.53 11.56
C ASN A 289 -8.75 14.03 12.10
N TYR A 290 -8.59 15.36 12.06
CA TYR A 290 -7.37 16.03 12.47
C TYR A 290 -7.10 15.90 13.98
N GLU A 291 -8.13 15.83 14.81
CA GLU A 291 -7.99 15.69 16.27
C GLU A 291 -7.40 14.31 16.63
N GLU A 292 -7.91 13.24 15.98
CA GLU A 292 -7.35 11.90 16.15
C GLU A 292 -5.88 11.84 15.75
N PHE A 293 -5.54 12.46 14.61
CA PHE A 293 -4.16 12.60 14.15
C PHE A 293 -3.30 13.35 15.16
N ARG A 294 -3.73 14.54 15.62
CA ARG A 294 -2.96 15.33 16.60
C ARG A 294 -2.67 14.56 17.87
N ARG A 295 -3.67 13.91 18.43
CA ARG A 295 -3.52 13.10 19.65
C ARG A 295 -2.52 11.97 19.48
N ASP A 296 -2.64 11.21 18.38
CA ASP A 296 -1.72 10.08 18.09
C ASP A 296 -0.29 10.57 17.81
N SER A 297 -0.15 11.65 17.04
CA SER A 297 1.13 12.28 16.76
C SER A 297 1.82 12.78 18.04
N ALA A 298 1.08 13.49 18.91
CA ALA A 298 1.61 13.98 20.19
C ALA A 298 2.09 12.81 21.08
N ASN A 299 1.30 11.73 21.19
CA ASN A 299 1.68 10.54 21.95
C ASN A 299 2.92 9.85 21.37
N THR A 300 3.02 9.79 20.03
CA THR A 300 4.17 9.20 19.36
C THR A 300 5.41 10.05 19.59
N MET A 301 5.31 11.37 19.42
CA MET A 301 6.43 12.29 19.64
C MET A 301 6.92 12.27 21.09
N LYS A 302 6.00 12.34 22.06
CA LYS A 302 6.31 12.21 23.48
C LYS A 302 7.10 10.93 23.77
N TYR A 303 6.64 9.78 23.24
CA TYR A 303 7.36 8.51 23.40
C TYR A 303 8.77 8.56 22.81
N LEU A 304 8.95 9.15 21.62
CA LEU A 304 10.24 9.25 20.94
C LEU A 304 11.23 10.18 21.72
N GLU A 305 10.74 11.30 22.25
CA GLU A 305 11.51 12.28 23.02
C GLU A 305 11.92 11.74 24.39
N GLU A 306 10.96 11.20 25.17
CA GLU A 306 11.21 10.64 26.51
C GLU A 306 12.23 9.49 26.49
N ASN A 307 12.32 8.78 25.37
CA ASN A 307 13.28 7.69 25.19
C ASN A 307 14.54 8.09 24.42
N ASN A 308 14.74 9.37 24.12
CA ASN A 308 15.88 9.89 23.35
C ASN A 308 16.09 9.10 22.04
N LEU A 309 15.02 8.90 21.27
CA LEU A 309 15.05 8.08 20.04
C LEU A 309 15.27 8.92 18.78
N LEU A 310 14.99 10.22 18.79
CA LEU A 310 15.11 11.08 17.62
C LEU A 310 16.58 11.38 17.30
N ILE A 311 16.98 11.19 16.04
CA ILE A 311 18.27 11.64 15.50
C ILE A 311 18.13 13.04 14.88
N SER A 312 16.99 13.30 14.26
CA SER A 312 16.68 14.60 13.65
C SER A 312 15.18 14.89 13.74
N GLU A 313 14.80 16.10 13.42
CA GLU A 313 13.40 16.50 13.34
C GLU A 313 12.65 15.62 12.32
N PRO A 314 11.51 15.03 12.69
CA PRO A 314 10.72 14.18 11.82
C PRO A 314 10.02 14.99 10.73
N VAL A 315 9.95 14.42 9.52
CA VAL A 315 9.06 14.94 8.48
C VAL A 315 7.69 14.29 8.65
N ILE A 316 6.67 15.09 8.97
CA ILE A 316 5.29 14.62 9.14
C ILE A 316 4.40 15.46 8.23
N ARG A 317 3.69 14.81 7.29
CA ARG A 317 2.88 15.48 6.27
C ARG A 317 1.49 14.86 6.23
N PRO A 318 0.46 15.55 6.74
CA PRO A 318 -0.92 15.13 6.57
C PRO A 318 -1.42 15.44 5.16
N HIS A 319 -2.19 14.52 4.60
CA HIS A 319 -2.84 14.62 3.30
C HIS A 319 -4.30 14.20 3.39
N SER A 320 -5.14 14.73 2.49
CA SER A 320 -6.48 14.18 2.29
C SER A 320 -6.41 12.78 1.69
N ILE A 321 -7.22 11.86 2.18
CA ILE A 321 -7.35 10.52 1.57
C ILE A 321 -7.79 10.62 0.11
N GLY A 322 -8.54 11.67 -0.28
CA GLY A 322 -8.94 11.91 -1.66
C GLY A 322 -7.79 12.22 -2.62
N ALA A 323 -6.62 12.58 -2.12
CA ALA A 323 -5.41 12.86 -2.92
C ALA A 323 -4.59 11.60 -3.27
N MET A 324 -5.01 10.43 -2.79
CA MET A 324 -4.31 9.16 -2.99
C MET A 324 -4.67 8.55 -4.34
N ILE A 325 -3.65 8.19 -5.13
CA ILE A 325 -3.73 7.48 -6.40
C ILE A 325 -3.00 6.14 -6.23
N VAL A 326 -3.75 5.04 -6.36
CA VAL A 326 -3.26 3.65 -6.22
C VAL A 326 -3.54 2.87 -7.49
#